data_46f24eceda6e7742dd53e0c1de9e44ce
#
_entry.id   46f24eceda6e7742dd53e0c1de9e44ce
#
_cell.length_a   1.000
_cell.length_b   1.000
_cell.length_c   1.000
_cell.angle_alpha   90.00
_cell.angle_beta   90.00
_cell.angle_gamma   90.00
#
_symmetry.space_group_name_H-M   'P 1'
#
loop_
_entity.id
_entity.type
_entity.pdbx_description
1 polymer ?
#
loop_
_entity_poly.entity_id
_entity_poly.type
_entity_poly.pdbx_seq_one_letter_code
_entity_poly.pdbx_strand_id
1 'polypeptide(L)'
;MKKLIIIPTSIILLVLILYIGLSLYITDLAYAAERKIPEETPSDYFLYYENVSFKSISKNDIDLNGWWIPSDKKDVAIVWVHGLDSERSGGEGKLEMIKEINELGYSVLTFDLRGHGESGEAPLGLGVREKEDIYGAIKFLSNEKDIKKIGLWGISYGAVAVIDAGINEPNLDAEIAGIIADTPYFSVLELLTKEVADRTPIPKFVADILKFGIIQSGKILQDMDINDVPDSMATNNKIGYPILIISCKTDERVPESHPRRVYSFSKESSEYYVFDKCEDHGEAYETNKSKYMLKFQEYFSLRFE
;
A
#
# COMPACT_ATOMS: atom_id res chain seq x y z
N MET A 1 13.24 -19.69 54.04
CA MET A 1 13.38 -18.47 53.19
C MET A 1 13.52 -18.76 51.69
N LYS A 2 14.25 -19.76 51.21
CA LYS A 2 14.42 -20.04 49.74
C LYS A 2 13.11 -20.39 49.01
N LYS A 3 12.13 -21.05 49.63
CA LYS A 3 10.85 -21.41 48.99
C LYS A 3 9.93 -20.21 48.70
N LEU A 4 10.03 -19.13 49.47
CA LEU A 4 9.17 -17.93 49.31
C LEU A 4 9.59 -17.07 48.13
N ILE A 5 10.82 -17.19 47.66
CA ILE A 5 11.37 -16.45 46.49
C ILE A 5 11.13 -17.21 45.20
N ILE A 6 11.12 -18.54 45.22
CA ILE A 6 10.98 -19.38 44.03
C ILE A 6 9.58 -19.24 43.36
N ILE A 7 8.51 -19.21 44.16
CA ILE A 7 7.12 -19.10 43.65
C ILE A 7 6.90 -17.79 42.85
N PRO A 8 7.20 -16.60 43.41
CA PRO A 8 7.02 -15.35 42.68
C PRO A 8 7.93 -15.27 41.43
N THR A 9 9.15 -15.80 41.50
CA THR A 9 10.07 -15.82 40.35
C THR A 9 9.54 -16.72 39.24
N SER A 10 8.97 -17.88 39.56
CA SER A 10 8.38 -18.81 38.57
C SER A 10 7.13 -18.20 37.91
N ILE A 11 6.31 -17.47 38.64
CA ILE A 11 5.13 -16.76 38.10
C ILE A 11 5.57 -15.65 37.17
N ILE A 12 6.56 -14.86 37.55
CA ILE A 12 7.10 -13.78 36.70
C ILE A 12 7.65 -14.37 35.39
N LEU A 13 8.42 -15.46 35.48
CA LEU A 13 8.97 -16.13 34.29
C LEU A 13 7.86 -16.67 33.38
N LEU A 14 6.82 -17.28 33.96
CA LEU A 14 5.66 -17.75 33.18
C LEU A 14 4.96 -16.61 32.44
N VAL A 15 4.69 -15.51 33.15
CA VAL A 15 4.06 -14.30 32.54
C VAL A 15 4.92 -13.74 31.41
N LEU A 16 6.24 -13.69 31.59
CA LEU A 16 7.16 -13.22 30.55
C LEU A 16 7.14 -14.15 29.32
N ILE A 17 7.15 -15.46 29.53
CA ILE A 17 7.08 -16.45 28.42
C ILE A 17 5.76 -16.30 27.67
N LEU A 18 4.63 -16.15 28.37
CA LEU A 18 3.32 -15.92 27.76
C LEU A 18 3.28 -14.59 27.00
N TYR A 19 3.83 -13.51 27.56
CA TYR A 19 3.94 -12.21 26.90
C TYR A 19 4.72 -12.30 25.59
N ILE A 20 5.90 -12.91 25.62
CA ILE A 20 6.73 -13.09 24.42
C ILE A 20 6.04 -14.01 23.40
N GLY A 21 5.52 -15.17 23.83
CA GLY A 21 4.84 -16.12 22.95
C GLY A 21 3.62 -15.48 22.26
N LEU A 22 2.82 -14.73 23.00
CA LEU A 22 1.65 -14.04 22.45
C LEU A 22 2.07 -12.88 21.52
N SER A 23 3.11 -12.14 21.86
CA SER A 23 3.65 -11.09 20.98
C SER A 23 4.14 -11.66 19.65
N LEU A 24 4.89 -12.77 19.66
CA LEU A 24 5.35 -13.46 18.45
C LEU A 24 4.17 -13.95 17.61
N TYR A 25 3.19 -14.61 18.22
CA TYR A 25 2.01 -15.12 17.55
C TYR A 25 1.18 -14.02 16.88
N ILE A 26 0.93 -12.91 17.61
CA ILE A 26 0.18 -11.77 17.05
C ILE A 26 0.96 -11.11 15.92
N THR A 27 2.29 -11.00 16.03
CA THR A 27 3.12 -10.46 14.97
C THR A 27 3.02 -11.29 13.70
N ASP A 28 3.09 -12.61 13.82
CA ASP A 28 2.95 -13.51 12.67
C ASP A 28 1.60 -13.32 11.96
N LEU A 29 0.51 -13.26 12.73
CA LEU A 29 -0.83 -12.98 12.17
C LEU A 29 -0.92 -11.58 11.53
N ALA A 30 -0.34 -10.56 12.16
CA ALA A 30 -0.44 -9.19 11.68
C ALA A 30 0.37 -8.93 10.41
N TYR A 31 1.43 -9.69 10.16
CA TYR A 31 2.26 -9.59 8.95
C TYR A 31 1.84 -10.56 7.83
N ALA A 32 0.81 -11.37 8.03
CA ALA A 32 0.21 -12.15 6.96
C ALA A 32 -0.88 -11.34 6.25
N ALA A 33 -0.83 -11.24 4.93
CA ALA A 33 -1.93 -10.68 4.15
C ALA A 33 -3.11 -11.64 4.10
N GLU A 34 -4.33 -11.14 4.12
CA GLU A 34 -5.49 -11.92 3.72
C GLU A 34 -5.46 -12.10 2.19
N ARG A 35 -5.43 -13.35 1.73
CA ARG A 35 -5.41 -13.65 0.30
C ARG A 35 -6.84 -13.70 -0.23
N LYS A 36 -7.22 -12.66 -0.93
CA LYS A 36 -8.47 -12.58 -1.69
C LYS A 36 -8.19 -12.84 -3.17
N ILE A 37 -9.06 -13.58 -3.81
CA ILE A 37 -9.04 -13.78 -5.26
C ILE A 37 -10.08 -12.84 -5.86
N PRO A 38 -9.79 -12.17 -6.98
CA PRO A 38 -10.75 -11.30 -7.64
C PRO A 38 -12.07 -12.02 -7.94
N GLU A 39 -13.17 -11.44 -7.52
CA GLU A 39 -14.52 -11.94 -7.86
C GLU A 39 -14.97 -11.43 -9.22
N GLU A 40 -14.47 -10.28 -9.66
CA GLU A 40 -14.73 -9.65 -10.95
C GLU A 40 -13.44 -9.47 -11.73
N THR A 41 -13.55 -9.39 -13.03
CA THR A 41 -12.45 -9.19 -13.98
C THR A 41 -12.69 -7.96 -14.84
N PRO A 42 -11.69 -7.41 -15.53
CA PRO A 42 -11.90 -6.30 -16.45
C PRO A 42 -12.93 -6.60 -17.56
N SER A 43 -13.14 -7.86 -17.95
CA SER A 43 -14.17 -8.22 -18.95
C SER A 43 -15.59 -8.00 -18.44
N ASP A 44 -15.86 -8.03 -17.15
CA ASP A 44 -17.17 -7.73 -16.59
C ASP A 44 -17.56 -6.26 -16.79
N TYR A 45 -16.53 -5.41 -17.04
CA TYR A 45 -16.64 -3.99 -17.36
C TYR A 45 -16.42 -3.69 -18.85
N PHE A 46 -16.43 -4.71 -19.72
CA PHE A 46 -16.17 -4.61 -21.17
C PHE A 46 -14.79 -4.10 -21.55
N LEU A 47 -13.80 -4.29 -20.68
CA LEU A 47 -12.41 -3.98 -20.94
C LEU A 47 -11.70 -5.21 -21.52
N TYR A 48 -10.93 -5.00 -22.59
CA TYR A 48 -9.93 -5.99 -23.01
C TYR A 48 -8.76 -5.98 -22.05
N TYR A 49 -8.26 -7.15 -21.68
CA TYR A 49 -7.09 -7.27 -20.82
C TYR A 49 -6.29 -8.54 -21.13
N GLU A 50 -5.05 -8.54 -20.69
CA GLU A 50 -4.14 -9.70 -20.73
C GLU A 50 -3.77 -10.08 -19.29
N ASN A 51 -3.84 -11.37 -18.95
CA ASN A 51 -3.19 -11.85 -17.75
C ASN A 51 -1.68 -11.77 -17.91
N VAL A 52 -1.01 -11.17 -16.97
CA VAL A 52 0.44 -10.99 -16.99
C VAL A 52 1.07 -11.49 -15.71
N SER A 53 2.32 -11.98 -15.81
CA SER A 53 3.14 -12.34 -14.68
C SER A 53 4.53 -11.77 -14.87
N PHE A 54 5.09 -11.18 -13.81
CA PHE A 54 6.41 -10.59 -13.81
C PHE A 54 7.08 -10.74 -12.44
N LYS A 55 8.36 -10.42 -12.33
CA LYS A 55 9.10 -10.54 -11.09
C LYS A 55 9.17 -9.21 -10.34
N SER A 56 8.98 -9.26 -9.02
CA SER A 56 9.49 -8.23 -8.14
C SER A 56 11.00 -8.10 -8.32
N ILE A 57 11.57 -6.91 -8.15
CA ILE A 57 13.04 -6.78 -8.14
C ILE A 57 13.67 -7.12 -6.78
N SER A 58 12.90 -7.72 -5.89
CA SER A 58 13.37 -8.19 -4.60
C SER A 58 14.39 -9.32 -4.72
N LYS A 59 15.22 -9.49 -3.70
CA LYS A 59 16.18 -10.60 -3.63
C LYS A 59 15.53 -11.99 -3.65
N ASN A 60 14.26 -12.08 -3.30
CA ASN A 60 13.52 -13.33 -3.15
C ASN A 60 12.82 -13.77 -4.44
N ASP A 61 12.99 -13.04 -5.55
CA ASP A 61 12.46 -13.40 -6.87
C ASP A 61 10.95 -13.74 -6.87
N ILE A 62 10.16 -12.88 -6.24
CA ILE A 62 8.71 -13.07 -6.04
C ILE A 62 7.98 -12.92 -7.37
N ASP A 63 7.17 -13.90 -7.76
CA ASP A 63 6.25 -13.80 -8.88
C ASP A 63 5.07 -12.91 -8.55
N LEU A 64 4.78 -11.93 -9.41
CA LEU A 64 3.65 -11.03 -9.30
C LEU A 64 2.69 -11.30 -10.45
N ASN A 65 1.40 -11.42 -10.14
CA ASN A 65 0.35 -11.66 -11.11
C ASN A 65 -0.55 -10.44 -11.24
N GLY A 66 -0.94 -10.11 -12.46
CA GLY A 66 -1.70 -8.90 -12.74
C GLY A 66 -2.50 -8.93 -14.03
N TRP A 67 -3.12 -7.81 -14.32
CA TRP A 67 -3.84 -7.54 -15.55
C TRP A 67 -3.23 -6.33 -16.25
N TRP A 68 -2.89 -6.52 -17.51
CA TRP A 68 -2.54 -5.45 -18.43
C TRP A 68 -3.78 -5.06 -19.24
N ILE A 69 -4.23 -3.84 -19.11
CA ILE A 69 -5.39 -3.27 -19.79
C ILE A 69 -4.87 -2.21 -20.76
N PRO A 70 -4.66 -2.55 -22.06
CA PRO A 70 -4.10 -1.61 -23.05
C PRO A 70 -5.09 -0.52 -23.42
N SER A 71 -4.58 0.58 -23.94
CA SER A 71 -5.32 1.72 -24.46
C SER A 71 -4.65 2.31 -25.69
N ASP A 72 -5.25 3.36 -26.27
CA ASP A 72 -4.78 3.98 -27.52
C ASP A 72 -3.49 4.82 -27.34
N LYS A 73 -3.24 5.37 -26.17
CA LYS A 73 -1.98 6.08 -25.86
C LYS A 73 -0.86 5.08 -25.61
N LYS A 74 0.05 4.95 -26.56
CA LYS A 74 1.02 3.85 -26.61
C LYS A 74 2.17 3.97 -25.64
N ASP A 75 2.58 5.19 -25.25
CA ASP A 75 3.83 5.42 -24.52
C ASP A 75 3.61 5.68 -23.04
N VAL A 76 2.35 5.67 -22.56
CA VAL A 76 1.98 6.02 -21.19
C VAL A 76 1.11 4.97 -20.55
N ALA A 77 1.34 4.71 -19.26
CA ALA A 77 0.51 3.80 -18.48
C ALA A 77 0.34 4.30 -17.04
N ILE A 78 -0.72 3.85 -16.41
CA ILE A 78 -0.94 3.94 -14.97
C ILE A 78 -0.63 2.58 -14.34
N VAL A 79 0.22 2.56 -13.34
CA VAL A 79 0.37 1.43 -12.42
C VAL A 79 -0.53 1.68 -11.23
N TRP A 80 -1.58 0.88 -11.11
CA TRP A 80 -2.52 0.97 -10.00
C TRP A 80 -2.21 -0.08 -8.94
N VAL A 81 -2.17 0.34 -7.67
CA VAL A 81 -1.70 -0.47 -6.54
C VAL A 81 -2.76 -0.48 -5.44
N HIS A 82 -3.26 -1.68 -5.15
CA HIS A 82 -4.35 -1.92 -4.19
C HIS A 82 -3.94 -1.70 -2.73
N GLY A 83 -4.92 -1.60 -1.85
CA GLY A 83 -4.75 -1.50 -0.40
C GLY A 83 -4.43 -2.83 0.28
N LEU A 84 -4.21 -2.77 1.60
CA LEU A 84 -3.98 -3.95 2.44
C LEU A 84 -5.19 -4.90 2.41
N ASP A 85 -4.92 -6.21 2.38
CA ASP A 85 -5.93 -7.28 2.35
C ASP A 85 -6.91 -7.17 1.17
N SER A 86 -6.46 -6.57 0.07
CA SER A 86 -7.15 -6.48 -1.21
C SER A 86 -6.40 -7.29 -2.29
N GLU A 87 -6.75 -7.12 -3.54
CA GLU A 87 -6.15 -7.80 -4.69
C GLU A 87 -6.23 -6.89 -5.94
N ARG A 88 -5.79 -7.36 -7.09
CA ARG A 88 -5.63 -6.56 -8.33
C ARG A 88 -6.90 -5.90 -8.88
N SER A 89 -8.11 -6.36 -8.52
CA SER A 89 -9.34 -5.62 -8.87
C SER A 89 -9.57 -4.42 -7.95
N GLY A 90 -8.98 -4.43 -6.74
CA GLY A 90 -9.15 -3.41 -5.71
C GLY A 90 -10.41 -3.55 -4.88
N GLY A 91 -11.19 -4.57 -5.15
CA GLY A 91 -12.50 -4.78 -4.55
C GLY A 91 -13.61 -4.03 -5.30
N GLU A 92 -14.79 -3.99 -4.69
CA GLU A 92 -16.00 -3.46 -5.29
C GLU A 92 -15.84 -2.03 -5.83
N GLY A 93 -16.27 -1.80 -7.06
CA GLY A 93 -16.28 -0.48 -7.71
C GLY A 93 -14.95 0.00 -8.31
N LYS A 94 -13.80 -0.58 -7.96
CA LYS A 94 -12.51 -0.10 -8.46
C LYS A 94 -12.27 -0.42 -9.94
N LEU A 95 -12.80 -1.52 -10.46
CA LEU A 95 -12.71 -1.82 -11.90
C LEU A 95 -13.51 -0.82 -12.74
N GLU A 96 -14.59 -0.24 -12.21
CA GLU A 96 -15.28 0.87 -12.88
C GLU A 96 -14.37 2.09 -13.00
N MET A 97 -13.64 2.43 -11.95
CA MET A 97 -12.65 3.51 -11.96
C MET A 97 -11.52 3.23 -12.97
N ILE A 98 -11.00 2.01 -13.01
CA ILE A 98 -9.99 1.58 -13.99
C ILE A 98 -10.53 1.72 -15.41
N LYS A 99 -11.80 1.39 -15.65
CA LYS A 99 -12.47 1.61 -16.94
C LYS A 99 -12.49 3.07 -17.31
N GLU A 100 -12.93 3.96 -16.44
CA GLU A 100 -12.94 5.40 -16.72
C GLU A 100 -11.54 5.92 -17.08
N ILE A 101 -10.49 5.43 -16.41
CA ILE A 101 -9.10 5.77 -16.72
C ILE A 101 -8.69 5.27 -18.10
N ASN A 102 -9.08 4.03 -18.44
CA ASN A 102 -8.80 3.45 -19.75
C ASN A 102 -9.55 4.19 -20.88
N GLU A 103 -10.79 4.63 -20.65
CA GLU A 103 -11.58 5.47 -21.55
C GLU A 103 -10.95 6.87 -21.77
N LEU A 104 -10.19 7.39 -20.81
CA LEU A 104 -9.36 8.59 -20.98
C LEU A 104 -8.12 8.36 -21.86
N GLY A 105 -7.91 7.13 -22.31
CA GLY A 105 -6.84 6.73 -23.20
C GLY A 105 -5.57 6.25 -22.47
N TYR A 106 -5.59 6.01 -21.18
CA TYR A 106 -4.43 5.49 -20.44
C TYR A 106 -4.48 3.96 -20.35
N SER A 107 -3.38 3.30 -20.69
CA SER A 107 -3.20 1.90 -20.37
C SER A 107 -3.06 1.72 -18.86
N VAL A 108 -3.56 0.60 -18.30
CA VAL A 108 -3.47 0.34 -16.86
C VAL A 108 -2.83 -1.02 -16.61
N LEU A 109 -1.85 -1.06 -15.74
CA LEU A 109 -1.37 -2.27 -15.12
C LEU A 109 -1.86 -2.30 -13.67
N THR A 110 -2.64 -3.30 -13.34
CA THR A 110 -3.00 -3.64 -11.97
C THR A 110 -2.47 -5.03 -11.63
N PHE A 111 -1.99 -5.23 -10.42
CA PHE A 111 -1.39 -6.49 -10.00
C PHE A 111 -1.54 -6.73 -8.50
N ASP A 112 -1.49 -7.98 -8.10
CA ASP A 112 -1.45 -8.35 -6.70
C ASP A 112 -0.06 -8.08 -6.12
N LEU A 113 0.02 -7.29 -5.06
CA LEU A 113 1.26 -7.11 -4.30
C LEU A 113 1.74 -8.45 -3.72
N ARG A 114 3.01 -8.51 -3.34
CA ARG A 114 3.57 -9.65 -2.60
C ARG A 114 2.66 -10.12 -1.47
N GLY A 115 2.50 -11.41 -1.29
CA GLY A 115 1.66 -11.99 -0.24
C GLY A 115 0.16 -11.88 -0.48
N HIS A 116 -0.30 -11.10 -1.47
CA HIS A 116 -1.73 -10.92 -1.80
C HIS A 116 -2.15 -11.73 -3.03
N GLY A 117 -3.44 -11.90 -3.19
CA GLY A 117 -4.06 -12.50 -4.37
C GLY A 117 -3.39 -13.79 -4.82
N GLU A 118 -3.01 -13.84 -6.09
CA GLU A 118 -2.28 -14.96 -6.71
C GLU A 118 -0.77 -14.73 -6.80
N SER A 119 -0.25 -13.61 -6.28
CA SER A 119 1.19 -13.33 -6.24
C SER A 119 1.93 -14.21 -5.23
N GLY A 120 3.25 -14.28 -5.37
CA GLY A 120 4.12 -15.12 -4.53
C GLY A 120 4.04 -14.77 -3.04
N GLU A 121 4.29 -15.78 -2.19
CA GLU A 121 4.28 -15.65 -0.73
C GLU A 121 5.36 -14.69 -0.24
N ALA A 122 4.98 -13.74 0.58
CA ALA A 122 5.89 -12.87 1.32
C ALA A 122 5.16 -12.22 2.51
N PRO A 123 5.86 -11.91 3.59
CA PRO A 123 5.29 -11.11 4.66
C PRO A 123 5.03 -9.67 4.19
N LEU A 124 4.05 -9.01 4.80
CA LEU A 124 3.77 -7.60 4.57
C LEU A 124 4.99 -6.72 4.84
N GLY A 125 5.32 -5.85 3.92
CA GLY A 125 6.42 -4.91 3.99
C GLY A 125 6.05 -3.52 4.49
N LEU A 126 4.83 -3.33 5.00
CA LEU A 126 4.28 -2.07 5.53
C LEU A 126 4.33 -0.90 4.52
N GLY A 127 4.24 -1.21 3.22
CA GLY A 127 4.36 -0.24 2.12
C GLY A 127 5.81 0.06 1.70
N VAL A 128 6.81 -0.32 2.49
CA VAL A 128 8.23 0.00 2.22
C VAL A 128 8.90 -1.04 1.32
N ARG A 129 8.60 -2.32 1.51
CA ARG A 129 9.15 -3.39 0.65
C ARG A 129 8.40 -3.54 -0.67
N GLU A 130 7.13 -3.15 -0.70
CA GLU A 130 6.28 -3.21 -1.88
C GLU A 130 6.75 -2.28 -3.01
N LYS A 131 7.63 -1.31 -2.75
CA LYS A 131 8.32 -0.55 -3.81
C LYS A 131 9.07 -1.45 -4.79
N GLU A 132 9.63 -2.57 -4.32
CA GLU A 132 10.34 -3.51 -5.19
C GLU A 132 9.39 -4.22 -6.17
N ASP A 133 8.12 -4.40 -5.80
CA ASP A 133 7.05 -4.92 -6.65
C ASP A 133 6.68 -3.89 -7.71
N ILE A 134 6.56 -2.62 -7.31
CA ILE A 134 6.28 -1.50 -8.20
C ILE A 134 7.42 -1.32 -9.22
N TYR A 135 8.68 -1.44 -8.80
CA TYR A 135 9.81 -1.42 -9.71
C TYR A 135 9.80 -2.60 -10.69
N GLY A 136 9.37 -3.79 -10.23
CA GLY A 136 9.13 -4.93 -11.10
C GLY A 136 8.06 -4.63 -12.16
N ALA A 137 6.96 -4.01 -11.76
CA ALA A 137 5.89 -3.55 -12.65
C ALA A 137 6.38 -2.52 -13.66
N ILE A 138 7.15 -1.52 -13.25
CA ILE A 138 7.73 -0.50 -14.13
C ILE A 138 8.67 -1.15 -15.14
N LYS A 139 9.54 -2.06 -14.71
CA LYS A 139 10.46 -2.80 -15.58
C LYS A 139 9.72 -3.67 -16.57
N PHE A 140 8.65 -4.36 -16.16
CA PHE A 140 7.78 -5.12 -17.05
C PHE A 140 7.16 -4.23 -18.11
N LEU A 141 6.60 -3.08 -17.73
CA LEU A 141 5.97 -2.14 -18.65
C LEU A 141 6.97 -1.57 -19.66
N SER A 142 8.17 -1.19 -19.23
CA SER A 142 9.17 -0.63 -20.13
C SER A 142 9.73 -1.67 -21.12
N ASN A 143 9.96 -2.91 -20.67
CA ASN A 143 10.60 -3.94 -21.49
C ASN A 143 9.62 -4.70 -22.38
N GLU A 144 8.41 -5.00 -21.88
CA GLU A 144 7.46 -5.90 -22.56
C GLU A 144 6.29 -5.13 -23.22
N LYS A 145 6.04 -3.89 -22.82
CA LYS A 145 4.92 -3.07 -23.30
C LYS A 145 5.37 -1.75 -23.94
N ASP A 146 6.68 -1.49 -23.96
CA ASP A 146 7.31 -0.31 -24.58
C ASP A 146 6.84 1.03 -23.98
N ILE A 147 6.42 1.03 -22.70
CA ILE A 147 5.95 2.21 -21.98
C ILE A 147 7.15 3.06 -21.54
N LYS A 148 7.06 4.38 -21.76
CA LYS A 148 8.12 5.35 -21.47
C LYS A 148 7.81 6.26 -20.29
N LYS A 149 6.52 6.59 -20.07
CA LYS A 149 6.07 7.41 -18.95
C LYS A 149 5.02 6.66 -18.14
N ILE A 150 5.17 6.67 -16.82
CA ILE A 150 4.32 5.92 -15.91
C ILE A 150 3.77 6.85 -14.83
N GLY A 151 2.46 6.84 -14.67
CA GLY A 151 1.80 7.36 -13.47
C GLY A 151 1.68 6.25 -12.44
N LEU A 152 2.07 6.54 -11.21
CA LEU A 152 1.82 5.63 -10.10
C LEU A 152 0.57 6.08 -9.35
N TRP A 153 -0.29 5.14 -9.02
CA TRP A 153 -1.49 5.43 -8.26
C TRP A 153 -1.79 4.31 -7.28
N GLY A 154 -1.88 4.65 -6.00
CA GLY A 154 -2.10 3.69 -4.94
C GLY A 154 -3.11 4.17 -3.91
N ILE A 155 -3.78 3.20 -3.26
CA ILE A 155 -4.77 3.45 -2.20
C ILE A 155 -4.23 2.87 -0.90
N SER A 156 -4.32 3.63 0.20
CA SER A 156 -3.98 3.18 1.56
C SER A 156 -2.57 2.58 1.64
N TYR A 157 -2.45 1.29 1.86
CA TYR A 157 -1.19 0.54 1.83
C TYR A 157 -0.43 0.72 0.50
N GLY A 158 -1.16 0.60 -0.62
CA GLY A 158 -0.62 0.86 -1.95
C GLY A 158 -0.19 2.31 -2.14
N ALA A 159 -0.86 3.27 -1.48
CA ALA A 159 -0.47 4.69 -1.53
C ALA A 159 0.89 4.92 -0.87
N VAL A 160 1.18 4.25 0.25
CA VAL A 160 2.51 4.31 0.88
C VAL A 160 3.56 3.66 -0.02
N ALA A 161 3.24 2.53 -0.64
CA ALA A 161 4.15 1.82 -1.53
C ALA A 161 4.55 2.66 -2.76
N VAL A 162 3.60 3.34 -3.42
CA VAL A 162 3.90 4.21 -4.56
C VAL A 162 4.70 5.45 -4.16
N ILE A 163 4.46 6.00 -2.96
CA ILE A 163 5.25 7.10 -2.42
C ILE A 163 6.69 6.64 -2.19
N ASP A 164 6.90 5.51 -1.50
CA ASP A 164 8.24 5.00 -1.22
C ASP A 164 9.00 4.60 -2.49
N ALA A 165 8.29 4.09 -3.50
CA ALA A 165 8.84 3.84 -4.83
C ALA A 165 9.35 5.13 -5.49
N GLY A 166 8.64 6.25 -5.35
CA GLY A 166 9.07 7.54 -5.87
C GLY A 166 10.20 8.20 -5.09
N ILE A 167 10.40 7.85 -3.79
CA ILE A 167 11.50 8.38 -2.97
C ILE A 167 12.82 7.66 -3.29
N ASN A 168 12.76 6.35 -3.46
CA ASN A 168 13.91 5.46 -3.49
C ASN A 168 14.13 4.87 -4.90
N GLU A 169 13.76 5.60 -5.93
CA GLU A 169 13.81 5.14 -7.32
C GLU A 169 15.21 4.66 -7.71
N PRO A 170 15.35 3.40 -8.15
CA PRO A 170 16.55 2.95 -8.84
C PRO A 170 16.58 3.54 -10.26
N ASN A 171 17.68 3.37 -10.97
CA ASN A 171 17.75 3.74 -12.39
C ASN A 171 16.77 2.85 -13.19
N LEU A 172 15.64 3.41 -13.60
CA LEU A 172 14.57 2.74 -14.34
C LEU A 172 14.59 3.17 -15.81
N ASP A 173 14.13 2.29 -16.70
CA ASP A 173 14.07 2.55 -18.14
C ASP A 173 12.83 3.35 -18.56
N ALA A 174 11.90 3.61 -17.64
CA ALA A 174 10.73 4.46 -17.83
C ALA A 174 10.67 5.57 -16.78
N GLU A 175 10.17 6.73 -17.17
CA GLU A 175 10.01 7.91 -16.32
C GLU A 175 8.77 7.79 -15.43
N ILE A 176 8.90 8.05 -14.12
CA ILE A 176 7.73 8.28 -13.25
C ILE A 176 7.26 9.72 -13.46
N ALA A 177 6.13 9.89 -14.15
CA ALA A 177 5.58 11.20 -14.46
C ALA A 177 4.89 11.87 -13.28
N GLY A 178 4.32 11.09 -12.37
CA GLY A 178 3.65 11.59 -11.18
C GLY A 178 3.04 10.47 -10.33
N ILE A 179 2.58 10.84 -9.13
CA ILE A 179 2.07 9.90 -8.13
C ILE A 179 0.72 10.40 -7.59
N ILE A 180 -0.31 9.57 -7.63
CA ILE A 180 -1.54 9.77 -6.85
C ILE A 180 -1.51 8.83 -5.64
N ALA A 181 -1.62 9.40 -4.45
CA ALA A 181 -1.66 8.67 -3.19
C ALA A 181 -3.00 8.95 -2.48
N ASP A 182 -3.89 7.96 -2.50
CA ASP A 182 -5.19 8.05 -1.87
C ASP A 182 -5.12 7.48 -0.44
N THR A 183 -5.43 8.31 0.54
CA THR A 183 -5.39 7.99 1.98
C THR A 183 -4.09 7.32 2.47
N PRO A 184 -2.89 7.88 2.15
CA PRO A 184 -1.64 7.32 2.64
C PRO A 184 -1.52 7.51 4.15
N TYR A 185 -1.08 6.48 4.87
CA TYR A 185 -0.69 6.66 6.27
C TYR A 185 0.77 7.13 6.38
N PHE A 186 1.06 7.93 7.40
CA PHE A 186 2.41 8.39 7.70
C PHE A 186 3.13 7.45 8.69
N SER A 187 2.42 6.91 9.67
CA SER A 187 3.01 6.12 10.75
C SER A 187 2.18 4.89 11.06
N VAL A 188 2.72 3.71 10.78
CA VAL A 188 2.13 2.44 11.22
C VAL A 188 2.10 2.32 12.74
N LEU A 189 3.12 2.87 13.43
CA LEU A 189 3.21 2.86 14.90
C LEU A 189 1.99 3.51 15.58
N GLU A 190 1.43 4.57 14.97
CA GLU A 190 0.26 5.27 15.49
C GLU A 190 -1.03 4.45 15.28
N LEU A 191 -1.09 3.66 14.21
CA LEU A 191 -2.24 2.82 13.84
C LEU A 191 -2.14 1.39 14.40
N LEU A 192 -0.95 0.94 14.83
CA LEU A 192 -0.60 -0.45 15.10
C LEU A 192 -1.65 -1.20 15.95
N THR A 193 -2.02 -0.65 17.10
CA THR A 193 -2.89 -1.39 18.03
C THR A 193 -4.34 -1.46 17.57
N LYS A 194 -4.77 -0.50 16.76
CA LYS A 194 -6.06 -0.55 16.07
C LYS A 194 -6.02 -1.59 14.96
N GLU A 195 -5.02 -1.55 14.08
CA GLU A 195 -4.86 -2.52 12.99
C GLU A 195 -4.73 -3.97 13.53
N VAL A 196 -4.00 -4.18 14.63
CA VAL A 196 -3.93 -5.50 15.28
C VAL A 196 -5.31 -5.93 15.76
N ALA A 197 -6.09 -5.05 16.37
CA ALA A 197 -7.43 -5.38 16.85
C ALA A 197 -8.42 -5.65 15.70
N ASP A 198 -8.30 -4.92 14.60
CA ASP A 198 -9.17 -5.08 13.43
C ASP A 198 -8.86 -6.37 12.63
N ARG A 199 -7.58 -6.79 12.61
CA ARG A 199 -7.10 -7.94 11.81
C ARG A 199 -6.92 -9.24 12.61
N THR A 200 -7.05 -9.21 13.92
CA THR A 200 -6.86 -10.38 14.78
C THR A 200 -7.98 -10.48 15.82
N PRO A 201 -8.22 -11.65 16.43
CA PRO A 201 -9.22 -11.76 17.50
C PRO A 201 -8.81 -11.09 18.82
N ILE A 202 -7.78 -10.26 18.82
CA ILE A 202 -7.19 -9.62 20.01
C ILE A 202 -7.83 -8.26 20.24
N PRO A 203 -8.48 -8.01 21.38
CA PRO A 203 -9.03 -6.69 21.69
C PRO A 203 -7.93 -5.61 21.77
N LYS A 204 -8.25 -4.39 21.37
CA LYS A 204 -7.31 -3.26 21.34
C LYS A 204 -6.54 -3.07 22.65
N PHE A 205 -7.19 -3.19 23.82
CA PHE A 205 -6.50 -3.03 25.12
C PHE A 205 -5.41 -4.07 25.35
N VAL A 206 -5.57 -5.30 24.82
CA VAL A 206 -4.53 -6.34 24.87
C VAL A 206 -3.41 -6.00 23.89
N ALA A 207 -3.74 -5.55 22.69
CA ALA A 207 -2.76 -5.06 21.73
C ALA A 207 -1.94 -3.88 22.29
N ASP A 208 -2.57 -2.96 23.03
CA ASP A 208 -1.87 -1.85 23.71
C ASP A 208 -0.85 -2.36 24.76
N ILE A 209 -1.19 -3.40 25.52
CA ILE A 209 -0.27 -4.03 26.49
C ILE A 209 0.89 -4.73 25.77
N LEU A 210 0.62 -5.37 24.64
CA LEU A 210 1.59 -6.16 23.87
C LEU A 210 2.38 -5.32 22.87
N LYS A 211 2.06 -4.03 22.69
CA LYS A 211 2.62 -3.14 21.66
C LYS A 211 4.15 -3.24 21.57
N PHE A 212 4.84 -3.14 22.71
CA PHE A 212 6.31 -3.24 22.71
C PHE A 212 6.80 -4.61 22.23
N GLY A 213 6.17 -5.70 22.69
CA GLY A 213 6.50 -7.06 22.26
C GLY A 213 6.26 -7.27 20.76
N ILE A 214 5.14 -6.78 20.25
CA ILE A 214 4.79 -6.85 18.80
C ILE A 214 5.86 -6.13 17.96
N ILE A 215 6.27 -4.93 18.35
CA ILE A 215 7.31 -4.16 17.65
C ILE A 215 8.64 -4.92 17.64
N GLN A 216 9.07 -5.45 18.79
CA GLN A 216 10.33 -6.21 18.85
C GLN A 216 10.25 -7.52 18.08
N SER A 217 9.10 -8.19 18.11
CA SER A 217 8.87 -9.41 17.34
C SER A 217 8.91 -9.15 15.83
N GLY A 218 8.35 -8.04 15.36
CA GLY A 218 8.42 -7.62 13.95
C GLY A 218 9.87 -7.44 13.47
N LYS A 219 10.72 -6.80 14.28
CA LYS A 219 12.15 -6.67 13.98
C LYS A 219 12.87 -8.02 13.89
N ILE A 220 12.52 -8.97 14.76
CA ILE A 220 13.19 -10.27 14.83
C ILE A 220 12.70 -11.23 13.74
N LEU A 221 11.37 -11.32 13.53
CA LEU A 221 10.76 -12.29 12.64
C LEU A 221 10.75 -11.82 11.18
N GLN A 222 10.57 -10.52 10.96
CA GLN A 222 10.36 -9.96 9.64
C GLN A 222 11.53 -9.08 9.17
N ASP A 223 12.56 -8.90 10.00
CA ASP A 223 13.70 -8.00 9.72
C ASP A 223 13.20 -6.60 9.31
N MET A 224 12.22 -6.08 10.03
CA MET A 224 11.52 -4.85 9.67
C MET A 224 11.28 -3.96 10.87
N ASP A 225 11.73 -2.71 10.80
CA ASP A 225 11.39 -1.71 11.80
C ASP A 225 10.12 -0.95 11.37
N ILE A 226 9.12 -0.96 12.24
CA ILE A 226 7.87 -0.24 12.01
C ILE A 226 8.07 1.28 11.79
N ASN A 227 9.22 1.81 12.19
CA ASN A 227 9.60 3.20 11.96
C ASN A 227 10.17 3.44 10.55
N ASP A 228 10.46 2.40 9.77
CA ASP A 228 10.98 2.55 8.41
C ASP A 228 10.01 3.33 7.50
N VAL A 229 8.69 3.25 7.75
CA VAL A 229 7.67 3.97 6.97
C VAL A 229 7.80 5.49 7.12
N PRO A 230 7.71 6.08 8.35
CA PRO A 230 7.90 7.52 8.49
C PRO A 230 9.34 7.98 8.21
N ASP A 231 10.34 7.14 8.52
CA ASP A 231 11.74 7.48 8.31
C ASP A 231 12.08 7.56 6.82
N SER A 232 11.52 6.68 6.00
CA SER A 232 11.65 6.75 4.54
C SER A 232 11.17 8.10 3.99
N MET A 233 10.00 8.57 4.43
CA MET A 233 9.43 9.85 3.99
C MET A 233 10.17 11.06 4.58
N ALA A 234 10.60 10.99 5.85
CA ALA A 234 11.19 12.11 6.58
C ALA A 234 12.69 12.29 6.31
N THR A 235 13.46 11.21 6.19
CA THR A 235 14.93 11.24 6.08
C THR A 235 15.41 11.70 4.72
N ASN A 236 14.69 11.39 3.66
CA ASN A 236 15.08 11.77 2.29
C ASN A 236 14.65 13.20 1.91
N ASN A 237 14.10 13.93 2.85
CA ASN A 237 13.78 15.36 2.81
C ASN A 237 12.91 15.86 1.66
N LYS A 238 12.56 15.05 0.66
CA LYS A 238 11.53 15.39 -0.36
C LYS A 238 11.24 14.19 -1.23
N ILE A 239 9.99 13.88 -1.36
CA ILE A 239 9.50 13.03 -2.44
C ILE A 239 9.89 13.69 -3.76
N GLY A 240 10.66 13.01 -4.59
CA GLY A 240 11.29 13.57 -5.79
C GLY A 240 10.31 13.98 -6.88
N TYR A 241 9.09 13.48 -6.84
CA TYR A 241 8.01 13.69 -7.80
C TYR A 241 6.90 14.55 -7.24
N PRO A 242 6.15 15.29 -8.06
CA PRO A 242 4.88 15.87 -7.65
C PRO A 242 3.93 14.74 -7.22
N ILE A 243 3.19 14.96 -6.15
CA ILE A 243 2.17 14.02 -5.67
C ILE A 243 0.82 14.72 -5.59
N LEU A 244 -0.24 14.06 -6.05
CA LEU A 244 -1.60 14.37 -5.63
C LEU A 244 -1.95 13.47 -4.45
N ILE A 245 -2.11 14.05 -3.28
CA ILE A 245 -2.61 13.35 -2.11
C ILE A 245 -4.11 13.58 -2.00
N ILE A 246 -4.85 12.48 -1.92
CA ILE A 246 -6.29 12.48 -1.69
C ILE A 246 -6.55 11.99 -0.28
N SER A 247 -7.51 12.56 0.41
CA SER A 247 -7.97 12.09 1.71
C SER A 247 -9.44 12.40 1.94
N CYS A 248 -10.00 11.85 3.00
CA CYS A 248 -11.38 12.07 3.40
C CYS A 248 -11.46 12.47 4.88
N LYS A 249 -12.31 13.49 5.20
CA LYS A 249 -12.46 13.94 6.59
C LYS A 249 -13.12 12.90 7.49
N THR A 250 -13.93 12.01 6.92
CA THR A 250 -14.67 10.97 7.65
C THR A 250 -13.94 9.63 7.73
N ASP A 251 -12.72 9.55 7.22
CA ASP A 251 -11.90 8.34 7.31
C ASP A 251 -11.46 8.09 8.77
N GLU A 252 -12.03 7.04 9.38
CA GLU A 252 -11.72 6.65 10.76
C GLU A 252 -10.55 5.66 10.84
N ARG A 253 -10.21 4.98 9.73
CA ARG A 253 -9.09 4.02 9.69
C ARG A 253 -7.76 4.74 9.60
N VAL A 254 -7.64 5.67 8.64
CA VAL A 254 -6.49 6.54 8.45
C VAL A 254 -6.91 8.00 8.60
N PRO A 255 -6.88 8.56 9.82
CA PRO A 255 -7.28 9.94 10.08
C PRO A 255 -6.52 10.94 9.20
N GLU A 256 -7.18 12.02 8.79
CA GLU A 256 -6.66 13.08 7.90
C GLU A 256 -5.29 13.63 8.33
N SER A 257 -4.94 13.53 9.60
CA SER A 257 -3.63 13.92 10.11
C SER A 257 -2.46 13.17 9.47
N HIS A 258 -2.67 11.92 9.03
CA HIS A 258 -1.64 11.12 8.35
C HIS A 258 -1.38 11.65 6.92
N PRO A 259 -2.35 11.72 6.00
CA PRO A 259 -2.15 12.28 4.67
C PRO A 259 -1.62 13.72 4.70
N ARG A 260 -2.07 14.53 5.66
CA ARG A 260 -1.58 15.91 5.86
C ARG A 260 -0.09 15.93 6.23
N ARG A 261 0.37 15.01 7.06
CA ARG A 261 1.81 14.87 7.39
C ARG A 261 2.61 14.43 6.17
N VAL A 262 2.12 13.46 5.40
CA VAL A 262 2.75 13.06 4.13
C VAL A 262 2.90 14.26 3.20
N TYR A 263 1.84 15.07 3.06
CA TYR A 263 1.89 16.29 2.24
C TYR A 263 2.96 17.27 2.70
N SER A 264 3.21 17.40 4.00
CA SER A 264 4.24 18.31 4.53
C SER A 264 5.68 17.96 4.11
N PHE A 265 5.93 16.73 3.67
CA PHE A 265 7.21 16.26 3.11
C PHE A 265 7.22 16.25 1.57
N SER A 266 6.11 16.60 0.95
CA SER A 266 5.95 16.60 -0.50
C SER A 266 6.62 17.83 -1.13
N LYS A 267 6.88 17.74 -2.44
CA LYS A 267 7.40 18.82 -3.27
C LYS A 267 6.39 19.98 -3.36
N GLU A 268 6.86 21.22 -3.55
CA GLU A 268 5.99 22.41 -3.69
C GLU A 268 4.95 22.30 -4.81
N SER A 269 5.27 21.54 -5.87
CA SER A 269 4.34 21.26 -6.99
C SER A 269 3.31 20.16 -6.70
N SER A 270 3.28 19.63 -5.48
CA SER A 270 2.30 18.62 -5.04
C SER A 270 0.97 19.25 -4.66
N GLU A 271 -0.09 18.46 -4.76
CA GLU A 271 -1.45 18.88 -4.48
C GLU A 271 -2.02 18.05 -3.32
N TYR A 272 -2.84 18.69 -2.49
CA TYR A 272 -3.56 18.01 -1.41
C TYR A 272 -5.06 18.28 -1.55
N TYR A 273 -5.81 17.23 -1.76
CA TYR A 273 -7.25 17.31 -1.92
C TYR A 273 -7.99 16.50 -0.85
N VAL A 274 -8.94 17.14 -0.18
CA VAL A 274 -9.71 16.54 0.91
C VAL A 274 -11.18 16.51 0.54
N PHE A 275 -11.76 15.31 0.44
CA PHE A 275 -13.20 15.14 0.36
C PHE A 275 -13.85 15.36 1.73
N ASP A 276 -14.99 16.03 1.76
CA ASP A 276 -15.70 16.30 3.01
C ASP A 276 -16.28 15.04 3.65
N LYS A 277 -16.68 14.08 2.81
CA LYS A 277 -17.27 12.81 3.25
C LYS A 277 -16.89 11.69 2.29
N CYS A 278 -16.55 10.54 2.86
CA CYS A 278 -16.54 9.23 2.20
C CYS A 278 -17.34 8.26 3.06
N GLU A 279 -17.84 7.18 2.47
CA GLU A 279 -18.62 6.20 3.22
C GLU A 279 -17.73 5.37 4.11
N ASP A 280 -16.54 4.96 3.60
CA ASP A 280 -15.54 4.23 4.36
C ASP A 280 -14.12 4.60 3.89
N HIS A 281 -13.11 3.95 4.47
CA HIS A 281 -11.70 4.09 4.14
C HIS A 281 -11.39 3.64 2.70
N GLY A 282 -10.73 4.51 1.93
CA GLY A 282 -10.38 4.24 0.54
C GLY A 282 -11.54 4.37 -0.46
N GLU A 283 -12.70 4.88 -0.03
CA GLU A 283 -13.91 5.03 -0.85
C GLU A 283 -14.17 6.46 -1.35
N ALA A 284 -13.10 7.22 -1.53
CA ALA A 284 -13.19 8.57 -2.06
C ALA A 284 -13.78 8.60 -3.48
N TYR A 285 -13.42 7.63 -4.31
CA TYR A 285 -13.98 7.47 -5.66
C TYR A 285 -15.45 7.09 -5.62
N GLU A 286 -15.84 6.03 -4.93
CA GLU A 286 -17.21 5.51 -4.88
C GLU A 286 -18.20 6.57 -4.42
N THR A 287 -17.81 7.36 -3.43
CA THR A 287 -18.66 8.43 -2.88
C THR A 287 -18.72 9.67 -3.78
N ASN A 288 -17.67 9.95 -4.56
CA ASN A 288 -17.50 11.20 -5.28
C ASN A 288 -16.94 11.01 -6.71
N LYS A 289 -17.41 10.01 -7.45
CA LYS A 289 -16.87 9.56 -8.77
C LYS A 289 -16.44 10.70 -9.68
N SER A 290 -17.36 11.56 -10.10
CA SER A 290 -17.07 12.62 -11.06
C SER A 290 -15.98 13.58 -10.59
N LYS A 291 -15.95 13.91 -9.30
CA LYS A 291 -14.97 14.85 -8.76
C LYS A 291 -13.61 14.18 -8.58
N TYR A 292 -13.60 12.91 -8.21
CA TYR A 292 -12.38 12.12 -8.12
C TYR A 292 -11.71 11.98 -9.49
N MET A 293 -12.48 11.59 -10.51
CA MET A 293 -11.98 11.47 -11.89
C MET A 293 -11.54 12.80 -12.49
N LEU A 294 -12.23 13.89 -12.15
CA LEU A 294 -11.77 15.23 -12.54
C LEU A 294 -10.37 15.52 -11.95
N LYS A 295 -10.14 15.23 -10.66
CA LYS A 295 -8.82 15.43 -10.02
C LYS A 295 -7.75 14.53 -10.60
N PHE A 296 -8.09 13.27 -10.90
CA PHE A 296 -7.21 12.35 -11.61
C PHE A 296 -6.81 12.91 -12.98
N GLN A 297 -7.78 13.36 -13.76
CA GLN A 297 -7.56 13.89 -15.12
C GLN A 297 -6.76 15.20 -15.09
N GLU A 298 -7.12 16.15 -14.25
CA GLU A 298 -6.37 17.40 -14.07
C GLU A 298 -4.91 17.14 -13.72
N TYR A 299 -4.67 16.17 -12.84
CA TYR A 299 -3.33 15.84 -12.37
C TYR A 299 -2.46 15.18 -13.45
N PHE A 300 -2.95 14.12 -14.12
CA PHE A 300 -2.15 13.37 -15.09
C PHE A 300 -2.10 13.99 -16.48
N SER A 301 -3.12 14.77 -16.91
CA SER A 301 -3.05 15.44 -18.22
C SER A 301 -1.83 16.36 -18.34
N LEU A 302 -1.47 17.07 -17.25
CA LEU A 302 -0.31 17.97 -17.22
C LEU A 302 1.04 17.24 -17.15
N ARG A 303 1.06 15.95 -16.85
CA ARG A 303 2.30 15.19 -16.59
C ARG A 303 2.65 14.20 -17.69
N PHE A 304 1.68 13.86 -18.51
CA PHE A 304 1.88 13.00 -19.68
C PHE A 304 2.04 13.79 -21.00
N GLU A 305 1.97 15.11 -20.94
CA GLU A 305 2.38 15.99 -22.03
C GLU A 305 3.92 16.04 -22.13
#